data_1a665030bbb15de920225483f1f86867
#
_entry.id   1a665030bbb15de920225483f1f86867
#
_cell.length_a   1.000
_cell.length_b   1.000
_cell.length_c   1.000
_cell.angle_alpha   90.00
_cell.angle_beta   90.00
_cell.angle_gamma   90.00
#
_symmetry.space_group_name_H-M   'P 1'
#
loop_
_entity.id
_entity.type
_entity.pdbx_description
1 polymer ?
#
loop_
_entity_poly.entity_id
_entity_poly.type
_entity_poly.pdbx_seq_one_letter_code
_entity_poly.pdbx_strand_id
1 'polypeptide(L)'
;MGSIVAILLFSLSLIFCLLLKYSVIYALIVGYIIFVTYGLIKGHDLKVLIKKSFEGVLTVKNILLVFVLIGMITALWRASGTIAFIVYMGSKLISPSILILLTFLLCSILSFLIGTSLGAAATMGVICVSIGKAMGISPYYLGGAVLSGIYFGDRCSPMSTSALLISELTKTNLYTNIKMMIKTSIIPFIVKKLYHN
;
A
#
# COMPACT_ATOMS: atom_id res chain seq x y z
N MET A 1 -25.04 -14.77 11.14
CA MET A 1 -24.55 -15.81 10.22
C MET A 1 -24.38 -15.32 8.78
N GLY A 2 -25.33 -14.60 8.16
CA GLY A 2 -25.21 -14.16 6.78
C GLY A 2 -24.00 -13.25 6.44
N SER A 3 -23.56 -12.39 7.35
CA SER A 3 -22.38 -11.53 7.13
C SER A 3 -21.09 -12.34 6.97
N ILE A 4 -20.95 -13.41 7.75
CA ILE A 4 -19.78 -14.30 7.68
C ILE A 4 -19.76 -15.02 6.32
N VAL A 5 -20.92 -15.49 5.87
CA VAL A 5 -21.06 -16.15 4.56
C VAL A 5 -20.69 -15.20 3.40
N ALA A 6 -21.15 -13.94 3.43
CA ALA A 6 -20.80 -12.95 2.42
C ALA A 6 -19.28 -12.67 2.38
N ILE A 7 -18.62 -12.55 3.55
CA ILE A 7 -17.18 -12.36 3.63
C ILE A 7 -16.42 -13.60 3.13
N LEU A 8 -16.87 -14.80 3.48
CA LEU A 8 -16.25 -16.04 3.01
C LEU A 8 -16.37 -16.20 1.48
N LEU A 9 -17.54 -15.92 0.92
CA LEU A 9 -17.72 -15.94 -0.54
C LEU A 9 -16.83 -14.94 -1.26
N PHE A 10 -16.70 -13.72 -0.72
CA PHE A 10 -15.79 -12.72 -1.26
C PHE A 10 -14.33 -13.16 -1.17
N SER A 11 -13.90 -13.69 -0.02
CA SER A 11 -12.54 -14.22 0.15
C SER A 11 -12.25 -15.37 -0.81
N LEU A 12 -13.23 -16.26 -1.01
CA LEU A 12 -13.10 -17.37 -1.95
C LEU A 12 -12.95 -16.85 -3.39
N SER A 13 -13.72 -15.83 -3.78
CA SER A 13 -13.61 -15.22 -5.13
C SER A 13 -12.24 -14.59 -5.35
N LEU A 14 -11.64 -13.95 -4.33
CA LEU A 14 -10.28 -13.40 -4.39
C LEU A 14 -9.24 -14.50 -4.58
N ILE A 15 -9.32 -15.57 -3.77
CA ILE A 15 -8.38 -16.70 -3.86
C ILE A 15 -8.50 -17.35 -5.24
N PHE A 16 -9.71 -17.57 -5.74
CA PHE A 16 -9.96 -18.16 -7.05
C PHE A 16 -9.38 -17.33 -8.19
N CYS A 17 -9.58 -16.00 -8.18
CA CYS A 17 -8.98 -15.10 -9.17
C CYS A 17 -7.46 -15.11 -9.12
N LEU A 18 -6.85 -15.16 -7.92
CA LEU A 18 -5.39 -15.21 -7.77
C LEU A 18 -4.81 -16.53 -8.29
N LEU A 19 -5.45 -17.66 -8.00
CA LEU A 19 -5.01 -18.99 -8.47
C LEU A 19 -5.06 -19.10 -10.00
N LEU A 20 -6.09 -18.53 -10.61
CA LEU A 20 -6.26 -18.53 -12.08
C LEU A 20 -5.50 -17.40 -12.77
N LYS A 21 -4.75 -16.57 -12.02
CA LYS A 21 -4.01 -15.39 -12.53
C LYS A 21 -4.91 -14.37 -13.26
N TYR A 22 -6.20 -14.33 -12.95
CA TYR A 22 -7.10 -13.30 -13.43
C TYR A 22 -6.88 -11.98 -12.70
N SER A 23 -7.30 -10.87 -13.32
CA SER A 23 -7.26 -9.56 -12.68
C SER A 23 -8.13 -9.52 -11.42
N VAL A 24 -7.60 -8.97 -10.34
CA VAL A 24 -8.31 -8.77 -9.06
C VAL A 24 -9.61 -7.96 -9.25
N ILE A 25 -9.71 -7.16 -10.31
CA ILE A 25 -10.92 -6.37 -10.65
C ILE A 25 -12.15 -7.27 -10.76
N TYR A 26 -12.03 -8.46 -11.36
CA TYR A 26 -13.16 -9.40 -11.46
C TYR A 26 -13.64 -9.86 -10.08
N ALA A 27 -12.72 -10.16 -9.17
CA ALA A 27 -13.05 -10.53 -7.80
C ALA A 27 -13.74 -9.38 -7.04
N LEU A 28 -13.31 -8.13 -7.27
CA LEU A 28 -13.95 -6.96 -6.67
C LEU A 28 -15.36 -6.72 -7.19
N ILE A 29 -15.61 -6.93 -8.50
CA ILE A 29 -16.95 -6.85 -9.09
C ILE A 29 -17.86 -7.92 -8.50
N VAL A 30 -17.39 -9.16 -8.44
CA VAL A 30 -18.13 -10.28 -7.82
C VAL A 30 -18.41 -9.98 -6.35
N GLY A 31 -17.42 -9.47 -5.61
CA GLY A 31 -17.58 -9.04 -4.21
C GLY A 31 -18.62 -7.95 -4.05
N TYR A 32 -18.64 -6.96 -4.93
CA TYR A 32 -19.64 -5.90 -4.92
C TYR A 32 -21.06 -6.48 -5.10
N ILE A 33 -21.25 -7.40 -6.06
CA ILE A 33 -22.53 -8.08 -6.28
C ILE A 33 -22.94 -8.88 -5.05
N ILE A 34 -22.02 -9.64 -4.44
CA ILE A 34 -22.29 -10.42 -3.22
C ILE A 34 -22.77 -9.50 -2.08
N PHE A 35 -22.09 -8.37 -1.83
CA PHE A 35 -22.48 -7.47 -0.75
C PHE A 35 -23.79 -6.73 -1.03
N VAL A 36 -24.07 -6.33 -2.28
CA VAL A 36 -25.35 -5.72 -2.66
C VAL A 36 -26.48 -6.73 -2.48
N THR A 37 -26.31 -7.96 -2.95
CA THR A 37 -27.31 -9.03 -2.79
C THR A 37 -27.55 -9.33 -1.31
N TYR A 38 -26.50 -9.39 -0.50
CA TYR A 38 -26.64 -9.56 0.94
C TYR A 38 -27.40 -8.39 1.61
N GLY A 39 -27.15 -7.15 1.17
CA GLY A 39 -27.88 -5.98 1.63
C GLY A 39 -29.37 -6.03 1.29
N LEU A 40 -29.72 -6.49 0.10
CA LEU A 40 -31.11 -6.69 -0.33
C LEU A 40 -31.81 -7.77 0.50
N ILE A 41 -31.16 -8.89 0.78
CA ILE A 41 -31.68 -9.97 1.63
C ILE A 41 -31.95 -9.47 3.06
N LYS A 42 -31.15 -8.50 3.53
CA LYS A 42 -31.35 -7.85 4.83
C LYS A 42 -32.48 -6.83 4.85
N GLY A 43 -33.17 -6.60 3.72
CA GLY A 43 -34.30 -5.68 3.62
C GLY A 43 -33.92 -4.22 3.36
N HIS A 44 -32.69 -3.95 2.92
CA HIS A 44 -32.29 -2.60 2.51
C HIS A 44 -32.72 -2.32 1.07
N ASP A 45 -33.26 -1.16 0.80
CA ASP A 45 -33.63 -0.71 -0.55
C ASP A 45 -32.38 -0.60 -1.46
N LEU A 46 -32.52 -1.04 -2.71
CA LEU A 46 -31.46 -0.96 -3.72
C LEU A 46 -30.97 0.49 -3.89
N LYS A 47 -31.87 1.47 -3.84
CA LYS A 47 -31.53 2.90 -3.93
C LYS A 47 -30.59 3.33 -2.80
N VAL A 48 -30.83 2.85 -1.58
CA VAL A 48 -30.01 3.16 -0.41
C VAL A 48 -28.62 2.52 -0.54
N LEU A 49 -28.53 1.28 -1.01
CA LEU A 49 -27.26 0.57 -1.24
C LEU A 49 -26.42 1.25 -2.31
N ILE A 50 -27.03 1.64 -3.43
CA ILE A 50 -26.33 2.38 -4.49
C ILE A 50 -25.87 3.74 -3.98
N LYS A 51 -26.70 4.49 -3.26
CA LYS A 51 -26.33 5.78 -2.67
C LYS A 51 -25.12 5.64 -1.74
N LYS A 52 -25.12 4.65 -0.85
CA LYS A 52 -23.97 4.36 0.04
C LYS A 52 -22.73 3.96 -0.73
N SER A 53 -22.85 3.25 -1.84
CA SER A 53 -21.72 2.91 -2.70
C SER A 53 -21.09 4.17 -3.32
N PHE A 54 -21.90 5.12 -3.78
CA PHE A 54 -21.41 6.41 -4.27
C PHE A 54 -20.79 7.27 -3.17
N GLU A 55 -21.35 7.28 -1.97
CA GLU A 55 -20.75 7.95 -0.81
C GLU A 55 -19.36 7.37 -0.50
N GLY A 56 -19.20 6.05 -0.59
CA GLY A 56 -17.90 5.39 -0.48
C GLY A 56 -16.90 5.85 -1.55
N VAL A 57 -17.32 6.00 -2.81
CA VAL A 57 -16.46 6.54 -3.89
C VAL A 57 -16.06 7.99 -3.61
N LEU A 58 -16.99 8.81 -3.12
CA LEU A 58 -16.69 10.21 -2.77
C LEU A 58 -15.67 10.31 -1.64
N THR A 59 -15.68 9.39 -0.69
CA THR A 59 -14.70 9.34 0.41
C THR A 59 -13.27 9.14 -0.10
N VAL A 60 -13.08 8.37 -1.18
CA VAL A 60 -11.76 8.11 -1.76
C VAL A 60 -11.36 9.09 -2.86
N LYS A 61 -12.21 10.06 -3.20
CA LYS A 61 -11.96 11.05 -4.26
C LYS A 61 -10.60 11.75 -4.14
N ASN A 62 -10.24 12.17 -2.93
CA ASN A 62 -8.97 12.84 -2.68
C ASN A 62 -7.78 11.91 -2.94
N ILE A 63 -7.90 10.64 -2.62
CA ILE A 63 -6.86 9.63 -2.87
C ILE A 63 -6.66 9.44 -4.38
N LEU A 64 -7.75 9.36 -5.15
CA LEU A 64 -7.70 9.25 -6.61
C LEU A 64 -7.03 10.48 -7.24
N LEU A 65 -7.36 11.67 -6.77
CA LEU A 65 -6.74 12.92 -7.23
C LEU A 65 -5.22 12.91 -6.96
N VAL A 66 -4.81 12.50 -5.77
CA VAL A 66 -3.38 12.35 -5.43
C VAL A 66 -2.68 11.36 -6.36
N PHE A 67 -3.30 10.22 -6.69
CA PHE A 67 -2.72 9.27 -7.65
C PHE A 67 -2.56 9.86 -9.06
N VAL A 68 -3.54 10.62 -9.53
CA VAL A 68 -3.44 11.32 -10.83
C VAL A 68 -2.26 12.29 -10.81
N LEU A 69 -2.15 13.13 -9.77
CA LEU A 69 -1.04 14.09 -9.64
C LEU A 69 0.32 13.41 -9.57
N ILE A 70 0.45 12.32 -8.79
CA ILE A 70 1.69 11.55 -8.72
C ILE A 70 2.03 10.94 -10.08
N GLY A 71 1.04 10.42 -10.80
CA GLY A 71 1.22 9.90 -12.15
C GLY A 71 1.74 10.97 -13.12
N MET A 72 1.17 12.18 -13.08
CA MET A 72 1.61 13.32 -13.89
C MET A 72 3.04 13.74 -13.56
N ILE A 73 3.39 13.87 -12.27
CA ILE A 73 4.76 14.21 -11.83
C ILE A 73 5.75 13.14 -12.29
N THR A 74 5.40 11.86 -12.14
CA THR A 74 6.26 10.75 -12.55
C THR A 74 6.49 10.74 -14.06
N ALA A 75 5.47 11.07 -14.85
CA ALA A 75 5.58 11.21 -16.29
C ALA A 75 6.51 12.37 -16.66
N LEU A 76 6.39 13.53 -16.00
CA LEU A 76 7.28 14.67 -16.19
C LEU A 76 8.73 14.34 -15.82
N TRP A 77 8.97 13.64 -14.73
CA TRP A 77 10.32 13.19 -14.33
C TRP A 77 10.95 12.23 -15.35
N ARG A 78 10.14 11.39 -16.01
CA ARG A 78 10.62 10.55 -17.11
C ARG A 78 10.96 11.40 -18.35
N ALA A 79 10.08 12.31 -18.73
CA ALA A 79 10.27 13.16 -19.92
C ALA A 79 11.45 14.13 -19.77
N SER A 80 11.67 14.68 -18.58
CA SER A 80 12.78 15.60 -18.28
C SER A 80 14.13 14.90 -18.08
N GLY A 81 14.18 13.54 -18.09
CA GLY A 81 15.40 12.80 -17.81
C GLY A 81 15.80 12.78 -16.32
N THR A 82 14.99 13.36 -15.43
CA THR A 82 15.28 13.41 -13.99
C THR A 82 15.44 12.00 -13.41
N ILE A 83 14.58 11.05 -13.76
CA ILE A 83 14.70 9.66 -13.31
C ILE A 83 16.00 9.04 -13.84
N ALA A 84 16.34 9.28 -15.10
CA ALA A 84 17.58 8.75 -15.69
C ALA A 84 18.82 9.29 -14.98
N PHE A 85 18.82 10.59 -14.64
CA PHE A 85 19.90 11.22 -13.87
C PHE A 85 20.03 10.63 -12.46
N ILE A 86 18.92 10.49 -11.72
CA ILE A 86 18.90 9.91 -10.38
C ILE A 86 19.40 8.45 -10.42
N VAL A 87 18.95 7.66 -11.42
CA VAL A 87 19.38 6.28 -11.60
C VAL A 87 20.88 6.20 -11.87
N TYR A 88 21.40 7.06 -12.75
CA TYR A 88 22.82 7.12 -13.07
C TYR A 88 23.67 7.47 -11.85
N MET A 89 23.30 8.52 -11.11
CA MET A 89 24.01 8.91 -9.89
C MET A 89 23.88 7.87 -8.79
N GLY A 90 22.67 7.33 -8.57
CA GLY A 90 22.43 6.29 -7.59
C GLY A 90 23.22 5.02 -7.85
N SER A 91 23.30 4.59 -9.11
CA SER A 91 24.07 3.39 -9.48
C SER A 91 25.59 3.54 -9.32
N LYS A 92 26.11 4.77 -9.34
CA LYS A 92 27.52 5.04 -9.07
C LYS A 92 27.86 5.15 -7.59
N LEU A 93 26.94 5.69 -6.78
CA LEU A 93 27.17 5.99 -5.39
C LEU A 93 26.81 4.84 -4.44
N ILE A 94 25.89 3.98 -4.85
CA ILE A 94 25.30 2.95 -4.00
C ILE A 94 25.79 1.58 -4.47
N SER A 95 26.33 0.77 -3.55
CA SER A 95 26.66 -0.62 -3.88
C SER A 95 25.40 -1.50 -3.92
N PRO A 96 25.34 -2.55 -4.78
CA PRO A 96 24.19 -3.44 -4.87
C PRO A 96 23.78 -4.08 -3.55
N SER A 97 24.76 -4.43 -2.71
CA SER A 97 24.56 -5.06 -1.41
C SER A 97 23.81 -4.17 -0.41
N ILE A 98 23.97 -2.86 -0.50
CA ILE A 98 23.36 -1.89 0.42
C ILE A 98 22.03 -1.38 -0.13
N LEU A 99 21.80 -1.47 -1.45
CA LEU A 99 20.62 -0.89 -2.09
C LEU A 99 19.30 -1.43 -1.52
N ILE A 100 19.22 -2.72 -1.21
CA ILE A 100 17.99 -3.35 -0.67
C ILE A 100 17.65 -2.74 0.71
N LEU A 101 18.65 -2.61 1.58
CA LEU A 101 18.48 -1.98 2.89
C LEU A 101 18.13 -0.51 2.76
N LEU A 102 18.82 0.21 1.88
CA LEU A 102 18.58 1.63 1.62
C LEU A 102 17.17 1.86 1.07
N THR A 103 16.70 1.01 0.15
CA THR A 103 15.33 1.03 -0.38
C THR A 103 14.31 0.90 0.74
N PHE A 104 14.51 -0.06 1.64
CA PHE A 104 13.64 -0.25 2.79
C PHE A 104 13.61 1.00 3.69
N LEU A 105 14.78 1.54 4.04
CA LEU A 105 14.89 2.72 4.92
C LEU A 105 14.27 3.97 4.29
N LEU A 106 14.60 4.27 3.03
CA LEU A 106 14.06 5.43 2.32
C LEU A 106 12.54 5.36 2.17
N CYS A 107 12.02 4.19 1.78
CA CYS A 107 10.58 3.96 1.71
C CYS A 107 9.91 4.09 3.08
N SER A 108 10.53 3.60 4.14
CA SER A 108 10.02 3.70 5.51
C SER A 108 9.97 5.15 6.00
N ILE A 109 11.05 5.90 5.81
CA ILE A 109 11.12 7.30 6.22
C ILE A 109 10.10 8.14 5.45
N LEU A 110 10.05 7.97 4.13
CA LEU A 110 9.11 8.74 3.32
C LEU A 110 7.66 8.41 3.66
N SER A 111 7.34 7.13 3.82
CA SER A 111 6.00 6.68 4.21
C SER A 111 5.60 7.18 5.60
N PHE A 112 6.55 7.21 6.55
CA PHE A 112 6.35 7.77 7.88
C PHE A 112 6.05 9.28 7.82
N LEU A 113 6.78 10.03 7.00
CA LEU A 113 6.61 11.49 6.86
C LEU A 113 5.30 11.86 6.16
N ILE A 114 4.94 11.13 5.10
CA ILE A 114 3.71 11.40 4.33
C ILE A 114 2.47 10.81 5.02
N GLY A 115 2.62 9.74 5.78
CA GLY A 115 1.51 9.00 6.39
C GLY A 115 0.69 8.16 5.41
N THR A 116 1.24 7.84 4.23
CA THR A 116 0.59 6.99 3.24
C THR A 116 1.57 6.02 2.59
N SER A 117 1.25 4.73 2.63
CA SER A 117 2.05 3.68 1.99
C SER A 117 2.04 3.82 0.46
N LEU A 118 0.88 4.10 -0.12
CA LEU A 118 0.72 4.19 -1.58
C LEU A 118 1.47 5.38 -2.18
N GLY A 119 1.46 6.55 -1.51
CA GLY A 119 2.22 7.72 -1.95
C GLY A 119 3.73 7.46 -1.94
N ALA A 120 4.24 6.83 -0.90
CA ALA A 120 5.66 6.47 -0.79
C ALA A 120 6.06 5.40 -1.82
N ALA A 121 5.19 4.41 -2.10
CA ALA A 121 5.43 3.41 -3.14
C ALA A 121 5.55 4.04 -4.53
N ALA A 122 4.62 4.94 -4.87
CA ALA A 122 4.55 5.57 -6.19
C ALA A 122 5.69 6.57 -6.44
N THR A 123 6.33 7.08 -5.40
CA THR A 123 7.47 8.01 -5.50
C THR A 123 8.79 7.30 -5.27
N MET A 124 9.17 7.09 -4.01
CA MET A 124 10.47 6.50 -3.65
C MET A 124 10.61 5.05 -4.12
N GLY A 125 9.51 4.28 -4.07
CA GLY A 125 9.51 2.89 -4.56
C GLY A 125 9.90 2.80 -6.03
N VAL A 126 9.33 3.65 -6.88
CA VAL A 126 9.65 3.70 -8.32
C VAL A 126 11.11 4.07 -8.55
N ILE A 127 11.65 5.04 -7.82
CA ILE A 127 13.06 5.46 -7.94
C ILE A 127 13.99 4.32 -7.55
N CYS A 128 13.79 3.72 -6.37
CA CYS A 128 14.64 2.64 -5.87
C CYS A 128 14.60 1.39 -6.76
N VAL A 129 13.42 1.01 -7.26
CA VAL A 129 13.30 -0.11 -8.20
C VAL A 129 13.99 0.20 -9.52
N SER A 130 13.92 1.45 -10.00
CA SER A 130 14.60 1.86 -11.24
C SER A 130 16.12 1.80 -11.10
N ILE A 131 16.67 2.26 -9.96
CA ILE A 131 18.10 2.16 -9.65
C ILE A 131 18.52 0.68 -9.61
N GLY A 132 17.81 -0.14 -8.87
CA GLY A 132 18.13 -1.56 -8.72
C GLY A 132 18.06 -2.34 -10.03
N LYS A 133 17.10 -2.00 -10.89
CA LYS A 133 17.03 -2.56 -12.24
C LYS A 133 18.27 -2.21 -13.06
N ALA A 134 18.75 -0.96 -13.00
CA ALA A 134 19.97 -0.53 -13.69
C ALA A 134 21.23 -1.24 -13.16
N MET A 135 21.20 -1.67 -11.88
CA MET A 135 22.30 -2.42 -11.23
C MET A 135 22.17 -3.95 -11.38
N GLY A 136 21.17 -4.44 -12.12
CA GLY A 136 20.95 -5.88 -12.33
C GLY A 136 20.35 -6.62 -11.14
N ILE A 137 19.82 -5.91 -10.13
CA ILE A 137 19.20 -6.53 -8.96
C ILE A 137 17.79 -7.01 -9.32
N SER A 138 17.44 -8.22 -8.88
CA SER A 138 16.12 -8.80 -9.11
C SER A 138 14.99 -7.92 -8.55
N PRO A 139 13.97 -7.59 -9.36
CA PRO A 139 12.82 -6.79 -8.93
C PRO A 139 12.05 -7.39 -7.74
N TYR A 140 12.12 -8.69 -7.51
CA TYR A 140 11.45 -9.36 -6.40
C TYR A 140 11.99 -8.91 -5.03
N TYR A 141 13.32 -8.83 -4.88
CA TYR A 141 13.94 -8.36 -3.64
C TYR A 141 13.67 -6.89 -3.38
N LEU A 142 13.74 -6.08 -4.44
CA LEU A 142 13.43 -4.65 -4.35
C LEU A 142 11.94 -4.41 -4.04
N GLY A 143 11.05 -5.15 -4.70
CA GLY A 143 9.62 -5.10 -4.39
C GLY A 143 9.32 -5.47 -2.95
N GLY A 144 9.96 -6.51 -2.43
CA GLY A 144 9.86 -6.89 -1.02
C GLY A 144 10.36 -5.80 -0.07
N ALA A 145 11.48 -5.15 -0.39
CA ALA A 145 12.03 -4.05 0.40
C ALA A 145 11.12 -2.81 0.38
N VAL A 146 10.59 -2.45 -0.79
CA VAL A 146 9.63 -1.35 -0.94
C VAL A 146 8.38 -1.62 -0.11
N LEU A 147 7.73 -2.77 -0.31
CA LEU A 147 6.51 -3.13 0.41
C LEU A 147 6.72 -3.13 1.93
N SER A 148 7.79 -3.75 2.40
CA SER A 148 8.11 -3.78 3.83
C SER A 148 8.33 -2.37 4.39
N GLY A 149 9.04 -1.51 3.64
CA GLY A 149 9.35 -0.15 4.04
C GLY A 149 8.11 0.74 4.11
N ILE A 150 7.30 0.76 3.05
CA ILE A 150 6.11 1.63 3.00
C ILE A 150 5.07 1.26 4.08
N TYR A 151 4.85 -0.02 4.32
CA TYR A 151 3.91 -0.44 5.36
C TYR A 151 4.44 -0.23 6.77
N PHE A 152 5.76 -0.38 6.98
CA PHE A 152 6.38 -0.04 8.25
C PHE A 152 6.20 1.46 8.56
N GLY A 153 6.51 2.33 7.59
CA GLY A 153 6.39 3.77 7.75
C GLY A 153 4.96 4.22 7.97
N ASP A 154 4.03 3.77 7.14
CA ASP A 154 2.61 4.09 7.26
C ASP A 154 2.04 3.65 8.62
N ARG A 155 2.34 2.42 9.05
CA ARG A 155 1.86 1.88 10.32
C ARG A 155 2.35 2.67 11.54
N CYS A 156 3.56 3.21 11.49
CA CYS A 156 4.19 3.92 12.61
C CYS A 156 3.96 5.44 12.56
N SER A 157 3.36 5.96 11.49
CA SER A 157 3.16 7.39 11.29
C SER A 157 1.98 7.94 12.08
N PRO A 158 2.16 9.05 12.79
CA PRO A 158 1.05 9.76 13.42
C PRO A 158 0.11 10.45 12.41
N MET A 159 0.55 10.61 11.17
CA MET A 159 -0.24 11.19 10.07
C MET A 159 -0.98 10.11 9.26
N SER A 160 -0.80 8.84 9.59
CA SER A 160 -1.43 7.73 8.87
C SER A 160 -2.95 7.73 9.07
N THR A 161 -3.67 7.74 7.95
CA THR A 161 -5.14 7.63 7.96
C THR A 161 -5.60 6.29 8.52
N SER A 162 -4.84 5.21 8.32
CA SER A 162 -5.14 3.89 8.88
C SER A 162 -4.97 3.86 10.39
N ALA A 163 -3.91 4.48 10.94
CA ALA A 163 -3.70 4.58 12.37
C ALA A 163 -4.76 5.46 13.06
N LEU A 164 -5.12 6.59 12.42
CA LEU A 164 -6.20 7.46 12.88
C LEU A 164 -7.54 6.71 12.91
N LEU A 165 -7.90 6.03 11.83
CA LEU A 165 -9.14 5.27 11.74
C LEU A 165 -9.23 4.20 12.83
N ILE A 166 -8.16 3.47 13.08
CA ILE A 166 -8.13 2.45 14.15
C ILE A 166 -8.31 3.11 15.52
N SER A 167 -7.65 4.24 15.78
CA SER A 167 -7.78 4.93 17.07
C SER A 167 -9.20 5.44 17.32
N GLU A 168 -9.88 5.94 16.28
CA GLU A 168 -11.28 6.37 16.36
C GLU A 168 -12.25 5.20 16.58
N LEU A 169 -12.09 4.12 15.83
CA LEU A 169 -12.95 2.93 15.95
C LEU A 169 -12.81 2.23 17.30
N THR A 170 -11.60 2.19 17.84
CA THR A 170 -11.32 1.53 19.13
C THR A 170 -11.42 2.48 20.32
N LYS A 171 -11.65 3.78 20.08
CA LYS A 171 -11.65 4.84 21.10
C LYS A 171 -10.38 4.86 21.96
N THR A 172 -9.26 4.58 21.34
CA THR A 172 -7.95 4.55 21.98
C THR A 172 -7.10 5.76 21.58
N ASN A 173 -6.09 6.07 22.38
CA ASN A 173 -5.18 7.18 22.07
C ASN A 173 -4.24 6.80 20.93
N LEU A 174 -4.19 7.64 19.87
CA LEU A 174 -3.37 7.43 18.69
C LEU A 174 -1.89 7.20 19.02
N TYR A 175 -1.30 8.02 19.89
CA TYR A 175 0.10 7.91 20.25
C TYR A 175 0.43 6.64 21.03
N THR A 176 -0.50 6.17 21.87
CA THR A 176 -0.36 4.89 22.56
C THR A 176 -0.37 3.73 21.58
N ASN A 177 -1.27 3.77 20.59
CA ASN A 177 -1.33 2.77 19.54
C ASN A 177 -0.05 2.74 18.70
N ILE A 178 0.45 3.92 18.27
CA ILE A 178 1.70 4.02 17.51
C ILE A 178 2.88 3.45 18.31
N LYS A 179 2.98 3.78 19.59
CA LYS A 179 4.03 3.23 20.47
C LYS A 179 3.99 1.71 20.57
N MET A 180 2.80 1.13 20.62
CA MET A 180 2.61 -0.33 20.58
C MET A 180 2.97 -0.92 19.20
N MET A 181 2.56 -0.24 18.13
CA MET A 181 2.88 -0.64 16.75
C MET A 181 4.37 -0.63 16.48
N ILE A 182 5.10 0.40 16.95
CA ILE A 182 6.57 0.46 16.87
C ILE A 182 7.19 -0.73 17.62
N LYS A 183 6.76 -1.02 18.86
CA LYS A 183 7.28 -2.15 19.62
C LYS A 183 7.11 -3.48 18.89
N THR A 184 5.94 -3.74 18.32
CA THR A 184 5.67 -4.96 17.56
C THR A 184 6.39 -5.02 16.20
N SER A 185 6.76 -3.87 15.65
CA SER A 185 7.47 -3.77 14.37
C SER A 185 8.99 -3.88 14.50
N ILE A 186 9.55 -3.63 15.68
CA ILE A 186 10.99 -3.76 15.96
C ILE A 186 11.46 -5.21 15.80
N ILE A 187 10.66 -6.20 16.23
CA ILE A 187 11.01 -7.61 16.14
C ILE A 187 11.25 -8.05 14.69
N PRO A 188 10.31 -7.86 13.72
CA PRO A 188 10.56 -8.15 12.32
C PRO A 188 11.70 -7.34 11.72
N PHE A 189 11.91 -6.10 12.20
CA PHE A 189 12.98 -5.23 11.73
C PHE A 189 14.36 -5.80 12.07
N ILE A 190 14.54 -6.33 13.29
CA ILE A 190 15.80 -6.94 13.74
C ILE A 190 16.02 -8.29 13.08
N VAL A 191 14.99 -9.13 12.96
CA VAL A 191 15.08 -10.45 12.35
C VAL A 191 15.52 -10.37 10.89
N LYS A 192 15.04 -9.36 10.14
CA LYS A 192 15.48 -9.12 8.76
C LYS A 192 16.96 -8.77 8.65
N LYS A 193 17.55 -8.14 9.68
CA LYS A 193 18.98 -7.83 9.74
C LYS A 193 19.85 -9.10 9.98
N LEU A 194 19.33 -10.07 10.72
CA LEU A 194 20.02 -11.34 11.01
C LEU A 194 20.04 -12.32 9.83
N TYR A 195 19.09 -12.20 8.90
CA TYR A 195 18.99 -13.13 7.74
C TYR A 195 19.84 -12.66 6.54
N HIS A 196 20.54 -11.55 6.64
CA HIS A 196 21.31 -10.95 5.55
C HIS A 196 22.84 -10.96 5.80
N ASN A 197 23.29 -11.66 6.84
CA ASN A 197 24.68 -12.09 7.03
C ASN A 197 24.80 -13.59 6.74
#